data_141f233289f51b5cd3ed7d04da8147fa
#
_entry.id   141f233289f51b5cd3ed7d04da8147fa
#
_cell.length_a   1.000
_cell.length_b   1.000
_cell.length_c   1.000
_cell.angle_alpha   90.00
_cell.angle_beta   90.00
_cell.angle_gamma   90.00
#
_symmetry.space_group_name_H-M   'P 1'
#
loop_
_entity.id
_entity.type
_entity.pdbx_description
1 polymer ?
#
loop_
_entity_poly.entity_id
_entity_poly.type
_entity_poly.pdbx_seq_one_letter_code
_entity_poly.pdbx_strand_id
1 'polypeptide(L)'
;MKKYKTGLVLGRFQTFHKGHEYIINKALEICDKVLVFIGSSDKFGTIENPFSYELREKLIKKIYENEIVENKLVISPLADLGAGNVTKWGDYLFCEAEKILGKVDCIVYGEESKCKSWFSEKIKKSVNFIVISRDDIKINASTLRNYMKENDFERWRKFVNEKNWGEFEKMRKILIKI
;
A
#
# COMPACT_ATOMS: atom_id res chain seq x y z
N MET A 1 11.47 -21.66 -7.45
CA MET A 1 11.78 -21.03 -6.14
C MET A 1 11.86 -19.54 -6.36
N LYS A 2 11.16 -18.73 -5.57
CA LYS A 2 11.20 -17.27 -5.72
C LYS A 2 12.53 -16.71 -5.22
N LYS A 3 12.86 -15.47 -5.65
CA LYS A 3 14.15 -14.85 -5.35
C LYS A 3 14.32 -14.51 -3.86
N TYR A 4 13.21 -14.19 -3.18
CA TYR A 4 13.20 -13.81 -1.77
C TYR A 4 12.17 -14.64 -1.00
N LYS A 5 12.41 -14.90 0.28
CA LYS A 5 11.41 -15.53 1.15
C LYS A 5 10.36 -14.54 1.57
N THR A 6 10.78 -13.32 1.94
CA THR A 6 9.89 -12.31 2.49
C THR A 6 10.07 -10.95 1.80
N GLY A 7 8.95 -10.29 1.52
CA GLY A 7 8.90 -8.95 0.96
C GLY A 7 7.99 -8.02 1.75
N LEU A 8 8.32 -6.74 1.76
CA LEU A 8 7.55 -5.69 2.39
C LEU A 8 7.08 -4.67 1.35
N VAL A 9 5.78 -4.36 1.35
CA VAL A 9 5.17 -3.26 0.59
C VAL A 9 4.50 -2.31 1.56
N LEU A 10 4.69 -1.02 1.40
CA LEU A 10 4.06 0.01 2.21
C LEU A 10 3.29 1.00 1.34
N GLY A 11 2.10 1.38 1.77
CA GLY A 11 1.31 2.45 1.15
C GLY A 11 0.20 2.95 2.07
N ARG A 12 -0.25 4.18 1.85
CA ARG A 12 -1.46 4.68 2.52
C ARG A 12 -2.75 4.15 1.89
N PHE A 13 -2.68 3.81 0.61
CA PHE A 13 -3.81 3.24 -0.17
C PHE A 13 -5.10 4.08 -0.10
N GLN A 14 -4.99 5.39 -0.25
CA GLN A 14 -6.07 6.39 -0.16
C GLN A 14 -6.50 6.97 -1.52
N THR A 15 -7.08 6.22 -2.47
CA THR A 15 -7.65 4.87 -2.46
C THR A 15 -6.72 3.83 -3.09
N PHE A 16 -7.06 2.53 -2.93
CA PHE A 16 -6.37 1.45 -3.61
C PHE A 16 -6.68 1.48 -5.13
N HIS A 17 -5.67 1.27 -5.96
CA HIS A 17 -5.77 1.34 -7.43
C HIS A 17 -4.77 0.43 -8.14
N LYS A 18 -4.92 0.24 -9.45
CA LYS A 18 -4.07 -0.64 -10.28
C LYS A 18 -2.56 -0.40 -10.14
N GLY A 19 -2.12 0.83 -9.87
CA GLY A 19 -0.71 1.11 -9.60
C GLY A 19 -0.21 0.49 -8.29
N HIS A 20 -1.04 0.43 -7.25
CA HIS A 20 -0.73 -0.29 -6.02
C HIS A 20 -0.78 -1.81 -6.23
N GLU A 21 -1.82 -2.27 -6.94
CA GLU A 21 -1.99 -3.68 -7.31
C GLU A 21 -0.77 -4.20 -8.08
N TYR A 22 -0.27 -3.42 -9.03
CA TYR A 22 0.93 -3.76 -9.80
C TYR A 22 2.16 -3.97 -8.91
N ILE A 23 2.40 -3.08 -7.93
CA ILE A 23 3.53 -3.21 -6.99
C ILE A 23 3.39 -4.47 -6.13
N ILE A 24 2.18 -4.75 -5.60
CA ILE A 24 1.92 -5.93 -4.79
C ILE A 24 2.10 -7.21 -5.62
N ASN A 25 1.59 -7.24 -6.86
CA ASN A 25 1.76 -8.38 -7.76
C ASN A 25 3.24 -8.65 -8.05
N LYS A 26 4.03 -7.59 -8.32
CA LYS A 26 5.48 -7.74 -8.51
C LYS A 26 6.18 -8.26 -7.25
N ALA A 27 5.77 -7.83 -6.06
CA ALA A 27 6.28 -8.38 -4.82
C ALA A 27 5.93 -9.87 -4.68
N LEU A 28 4.69 -10.26 -4.99
CA LEU A 28 4.24 -11.66 -4.97
C LEU A 28 4.93 -12.54 -6.02
N GLU A 29 5.34 -11.98 -7.16
CA GLU A 29 6.13 -12.70 -8.17
C GLU A 29 7.50 -13.11 -7.64
N ILE A 30 8.17 -12.26 -6.86
CA ILE A 30 9.56 -12.44 -6.43
C ILE A 30 9.73 -12.92 -5.00
N CYS A 31 8.69 -12.86 -4.14
CA CYS A 31 8.72 -13.25 -2.74
C CYS A 31 7.75 -14.39 -2.45
N ASP A 32 8.15 -15.35 -1.59
CA ASP A 32 7.26 -16.43 -1.14
C ASP A 32 6.14 -15.88 -0.25
N LYS A 33 6.44 -14.89 0.58
CA LYS A 33 5.48 -14.19 1.45
C LYS A 33 5.67 -12.68 1.39
N VAL A 34 4.56 -11.94 1.28
CA VAL A 34 4.55 -10.47 1.21
C VAL A 34 3.73 -9.91 2.37
N LEU A 35 4.31 -8.96 3.09
CA LEU A 35 3.60 -8.11 4.05
C LEU A 35 3.24 -6.79 3.38
N VAL A 36 1.97 -6.42 3.42
CA VAL A 36 1.47 -5.11 3.01
C VAL A 36 1.10 -4.31 4.24
N PHE A 37 1.88 -3.29 4.55
CA PHE A 37 1.51 -2.31 5.56
C PHE A 37 0.60 -1.22 4.99
N ILE A 38 -0.53 -1.00 5.65
CA ILE A 38 -1.41 0.14 5.41
C ILE A 38 -1.00 1.25 6.38
N GLY A 39 -0.22 2.21 5.89
CA GLY A 39 0.28 3.34 6.68
C GLY A 39 -0.80 4.34 7.08
N SER A 40 -0.51 5.19 8.05
CA SER A 40 -1.47 6.13 8.66
C SER A 40 -2.78 5.42 9.03
N SER A 41 -2.66 4.24 9.65
CA SER A 41 -3.83 3.40 9.98
C SER A 41 -4.73 4.02 11.04
N ASP A 42 -4.16 4.88 11.87
CA ASP A 42 -4.81 5.68 12.93
C ASP A 42 -5.51 6.94 12.42
N LYS A 43 -5.37 7.28 11.12
CA LYS A 43 -5.90 8.52 10.53
C LYS A 43 -6.99 8.25 9.53
N PHE A 44 -8.12 8.99 9.66
CA PHE A 44 -9.23 8.97 8.71
C PHE A 44 -10.06 10.25 8.81
N GLY A 45 -10.96 10.49 7.85
CA GLY A 45 -11.87 11.63 7.84
C GLY A 45 -11.20 12.98 7.56
N THR A 46 -9.99 12.98 6.99
CA THR A 46 -9.28 14.20 6.57
C THR A 46 -9.08 14.22 5.05
N ILE A 47 -8.73 15.38 4.49
CA ILE A 47 -8.44 15.53 3.06
C ILE A 47 -7.32 14.59 2.61
N GLU A 48 -6.27 14.44 3.43
CA GLU A 48 -5.12 13.59 3.13
C GLU A 48 -5.41 12.10 3.36
N ASN A 49 -6.23 11.80 4.37
CA ASN A 49 -6.59 10.44 4.79
C ASN A 49 -8.11 10.30 4.92
N PRO A 50 -8.87 10.34 3.80
CA PRO A 50 -10.32 10.28 3.86
C PRO A 50 -10.87 8.94 4.34
N PHE A 51 -10.20 7.83 3.99
CA PHE A 51 -10.71 6.47 4.21
C PHE A 51 -10.08 5.82 5.45
N SER A 52 -10.92 5.17 6.27
CA SER A 52 -10.46 4.43 7.44
C SER A 52 -9.58 3.23 7.03
N TYR A 53 -8.84 2.68 8.02
CA TYR A 53 -8.04 1.47 7.82
C TYR A 53 -8.90 0.32 7.29
N GLU A 54 -10.05 0.06 7.91
CA GLU A 54 -10.92 -1.07 7.60
C GLU A 54 -11.42 -1.01 6.14
N LEU A 55 -11.75 0.19 5.64
CA LEU A 55 -12.16 0.34 4.25
C LEU A 55 -11.00 0.05 3.30
N ARG A 56 -9.82 0.57 3.58
CA ARG A 56 -8.62 0.33 2.76
C ARG A 56 -8.20 -1.14 2.77
N GLU A 57 -8.22 -1.78 3.92
CA GLU A 57 -7.97 -3.21 4.08
C GLU A 57 -8.98 -4.05 3.29
N LYS A 58 -10.27 -3.72 3.37
CA LYS A 58 -11.34 -4.39 2.61
C LYS A 58 -11.09 -4.36 1.11
N LEU A 59 -10.66 -3.20 0.57
CA LEU A 59 -10.37 -3.05 -0.86
C LEU A 59 -9.24 -4.00 -1.30
N ILE A 60 -8.20 -4.17 -0.48
CA ILE A 60 -7.09 -5.06 -0.77
C ILE A 60 -7.52 -6.51 -0.60
N LYS A 61 -8.19 -6.86 0.49
CA LYS A 61 -8.66 -8.24 0.78
C LYS A 61 -9.55 -8.81 -0.31
N LYS A 62 -10.44 -8.00 -0.90
CA LYS A 62 -11.30 -8.44 -2.01
C LYS A 62 -10.51 -8.92 -3.24
N ILE A 63 -9.34 -8.34 -3.48
CA ILE A 63 -8.51 -8.69 -4.65
C ILE A 63 -7.66 -9.92 -4.37
N TYR A 64 -7.06 -9.98 -3.18
CA TYR A 64 -6.03 -10.94 -2.79
C TYR A 64 -6.53 -12.03 -1.82
N GLU A 65 -7.80 -12.40 -1.92
CA GLU A 65 -8.42 -13.38 -1.01
C GLU A 65 -7.65 -14.73 -1.02
N ASN A 66 -7.28 -15.22 -2.19
CA ASN A 66 -6.56 -16.49 -2.33
C ASN A 66 -5.17 -16.41 -1.72
N GLU A 67 -4.41 -15.35 -2.00
CA GLU A 67 -3.05 -15.15 -1.48
C GLU A 67 -3.04 -14.99 0.04
N ILE A 68 -4.11 -14.44 0.60
CA ILE A 68 -4.27 -14.33 2.06
C ILE A 68 -4.58 -15.69 2.69
N VAL A 69 -5.51 -16.46 2.12
CA VAL A 69 -5.84 -17.81 2.58
C VAL A 69 -4.62 -18.73 2.51
N GLU A 70 -3.82 -18.62 1.46
CA GLU A 70 -2.59 -19.38 1.27
C GLU A 70 -1.40 -18.86 2.11
N ASN A 71 -1.62 -17.83 2.94
CA ASN A 71 -0.58 -17.16 3.75
C ASN A 71 0.61 -16.60 2.94
N LYS A 72 0.38 -16.31 1.66
CA LYS A 72 1.33 -15.63 0.77
C LYS A 72 1.30 -14.11 0.90
N LEU A 73 0.15 -13.55 1.30
CA LEU A 73 -0.05 -12.13 1.57
C LEU A 73 -0.57 -11.93 2.99
N VAL A 74 0.07 -11.04 3.72
CA VAL A 74 -0.37 -10.57 5.04
C VAL A 74 -0.64 -9.07 4.94
N ILE A 75 -1.77 -8.60 5.45
CA ILE A 75 -2.08 -7.17 5.54
C ILE A 75 -2.05 -6.78 7.02
N SER A 76 -1.41 -5.67 7.33
CA SER A 76 -1.32 -5.19 8.72
C SER A 76 -1.42 -3.66 8.77
N PRO A 77 -2.03 -3.11 9.82
CA PRO A 77 -2.01 -1.67 10.06
C PRO A 77 -0.60 -1.20 10.46
N LEU A 78 -0.27 0.03 10.09
CA LEU A 78 0.89 0.75 10.59
C LEU A 78 0.47 2.18 10.95
N ALA A 79 0.47 2.50 12.24
CA ALA A 79 0.18 3.85 12.71
C ALA A 79 1.37 4.79 12.46
N ASP A 80 1.10 6.09 12.35
CA ASP A 80 2.15 7.09 12.24
C ASP A 80 2.80 7.36 13.60
N LEU A 81 4.13 7.53 13.64
CA LEU A 81 4.86 7.98 14.84
C LEU A 81 4.77 9.50 15.09
N GLY A 82 3.93 10.20 14.33
CA GLY A 82 3.88 11.67 14.33
C GLY A 82 4.91 12.32 13.41
N ALA A 83 4.90 13.66 13.36
CA ALA A 83 5.86 14.43 12.58
C ALA A 83 7.25 14.37 13.20
N GLY A 84 8.30 14.23 12.40
CA GLY A 84 9.66 14.25 12.93
C GLY A 84 10.68 13.48 12.11
N ASN A 85 11.57 12.79 12.79
CA ASN A 85 12.72 12.13 12.19
C ASN A 85 12.31 10.97 11.26
N VAL A 86 12.52 11.16 9.97
CA VAL A 86 12.17 10.22 8.90
C VAL A 86 12.86 8.86 9.08
N THR A 87 14.13 8.86 9.49
CA THR A 87 14.91 7.64 9.72
C THR A 87 14.34 6.82 10.88
N LYS A 88 13.90 7.47 11.97
CA LYS A 88 13.22 6.77 13.08
C LYS A 88 11.94 6.09 12.61
N TRP A 89 11.21 6.73 11.69
CA TRP A 89 9.99 6.16 11.15
C TRP A 89 10.27 4.92 10.28
N GLY A 90 11.29 4.97 9.44
CA GLY A 90 11.72 3.83 8.63
C GLY A 90 12.19 2.64 9.48
N ASP A 91 12.98 2.91 10.52
CA ASP A 91 13.47 1.87 11.44
C ASP A 91 12.33 1.26 12.26
N TYR A 92 11.36 2.07 12.71
CA TYR A 92 10.12 1.59 13.33
C TYR A 92 9.34 0.65 12.41
N LEU A 93 9.06 1.10 11.19
CA LEU A 93 8.39 0.31 10.17
C LEU A 93 9.09 -1.04 9.96
N PHE A 94 10.41 -1.04 9.87
CA PHE A 94 11.20 -2.25 9.67
C PHE A 94 11.09 -3.21 10.87
N CYS A 95 11.20 -2.70 12.10
CA CYS A 95 10.99 -3.48 13.31
C CYS A 95 9.60 -4.11 13.38
N GLU A 96 8.54 -3.35 13.03
CA GLU A 96 7.17 -3.91 13.00
C GLU A 96 7.03 -5.01 11.93
N ALA A 97 7.69 -4.85 10.78
CA ALA A 97 7.69 -5.87 9.74
C ALA A 97 8.41 -7.15 10.19
N GLU A 98 9.54 -7.04 10.89
CA GLU A 98 10.28 -8.20 11.41
C GLU A 98 9.49 -8.97 12.47
N LYS A 99 8.67 -8.30 13.29
CA LYS A 99 7.78 -8.98 14.26
C LYS A 99 6.77 -9.91 13.56
N ILE A 100 6.33 -9.57 12.34
CA ILE A 100 5.33 -10.32 11.58
C ILE A 100 5.98 -11.37 10.68
N LEU A 101 7.07 -11.02 10.01
CA LEU A 101 7.73 -11.88 9.03
C LEU A 101 8.88 -12.71 9.60
N GLY A 102 9.40 -12.38 10.78
CA GLY A 102 10.64 -12.89 11.36
C GLY A 102 11.89 -12.25 10.75
N LYS A 103 11.92 -12.11 9.42
CA LYS A 103 12.99 -11.45 8.66
C LYS A 103 12.38 -10.74 7.47
N VAL A 104 12.98 -9.62 7.04
CA VAL A 104 12.62 -8.90 5.82
C VAL A 104 13.78 -9.02 4.82
N ASP A 105 13.58 -9.73 3.70
CA ASP A 105 14.62 -9.90 2.68
C ASP A 105 14.63 -8.75 1.67
N CYS A 106 13.46 -8.19 1.33
CA CYS A 106 13.37 -7.03 0.44
C CYS A 106 12.20 -6.10 0.76
N ILE A 107 12.35 -4.84 0.35
CA ILE A 107 11.31 -3.80 0.37
C ILE A 107 11.01 -3.45 -1.07
N VAL A 108 9.73 -3.57 -1.48
CA VAL A 108 9.28 -3.34 -2.85
C VAL A 108 8.43 -2.08 -2.90
N TYR A 109 8.77 -1.14 -3.77
CA TYR A 109 8.10 0.15 -3.84
C TYR A 109 8.13 0.75 -5.25
N GLY A 110 7.24 1.70 -5.50
CA GLY A 110 7.20 2.42 -6.78
C GLY A 110 8.32 3.46 -6.91
N GLU A 111 8.75 3.70 -8.11
CA GLU A 111 9.84 4.58 -8.50
C GLU A 111 9.71 6.01 -7.93
N GLU A 112 8.49 6.55 -7.83
CA GLU A 112 8.24 7.90 -7.31
C GLU A 112 8.41 8.00 -5.79
N SER A 113 8.56 6.87 -5.11
CA SER A 113 8.70 6.83 -3.65
C SER A 113 10.13 7.18 -3.23
N LYS A 114 10.24 8.03 -2.23
CA LYS A 114 11.50 8.27 -1.50
C LYS A 114 11.76 7.22 -0.40
N CYS A 115 11.12 6.06 -0.49
CA CYS A 115 11.10 5.02 0.53
C CYS A 115 12.49 4.70 1.10
N LYS A 116 13.48 4.50 0.23
CA LYS A 116 14.85 4.18 0.66
C LYS A 116 15.47 5.23 1.59
N SER A 117 15.09 6.51 1.48
CA SER A 117 15.61 7.59 2.33
C SER A 117 15.10 7.53 3.77
N TRP A 118 14.05 6.74 4.04
CA TRP A 118 13.45 6.65 5.38
C TRP A 118 14.19 5.73 6.34
N PHE A 119 15.12 4.93 5.85
CA PHE A 119 15.80 3.90 6.61
C PHE A 119 17.21 4.31 7.01
N SER A 120 17.66 3.85 8.19
CA SER A 120 19.03 4.00 8.61
C SER A 120 20.01 3.24 7.70
N GLU A 121 21.27 3.63 7.70
CA GLU A 121 22.32 2.96 6.91
C GLU A 121 22.49 1.49 7.30
N LYS A 122 22.19 1.14 8.56
CA LYS A 122 22.19 -0.25 9.03
C LYS A 122 21.17 -1.08 8.26
N ILE A 123 19.91 -0.62 8.18
CA ILE A 123 18.83 -1.32 7.46
C ILE A 123 19.10 -1.32 5.95
N LYS A 124 19.57 -0.21 5.38
CA LYS A 124 19.91 -0.13 3.94
C LYS A 124 20.94 -1.17 3.50
N LYS A 125 21.83 -1.58 4.41
CA LYS A 125 22.85 -2.63 4.14
C LYS A 125 22.32 -4.05 4.35
N SER A 126 21.25 -4.23 5.12
CA SER A 126 20.72 -5.55 5.50
C SER A 126 19.56 -6.05 4.64
N VAL A 127 18.92 -5.18 3.86
CA VAL A 127 17.72 -5.49 3.07
C VAL A 127 17.87 -5.04 1.62
N ASN A 128 17.24 -5.76 0.69
CA ASN A 128 17.23 -5.38 -0.73
C ASN A 128 16.11 -4.37 -0.99
N PHE A 129 16.42 -3.28 -1.68
CA PHE A 129 15.44 -2.28 -2.12
C PHE A 129 15.12 -2.51 -3.60
N ILE A 130 13.88 -2.92 -3.88
CA ILE A 130 13.39 -3.24 -5.22
C ILE A 130 12.48 -2.13 -5.70
N VAL A 131 12.95 -1.40 -6.69
CA VAL A 131 12.20 -0.30 -7.33
C VAL A 131 11.40 -0.87 -8.49
N ILE A 132 10.11 -0.57 -8.55
CA ILE A 132 9.21 -0.97 -9.62
C ILE A 132 8.81 0.27 -10.41
N SER A 133 9.17 0.31 -11.69
CA SER A 133 8.64 1.32 -12.61
C SER A 133 7.16 1.05 -12.89
N ARG A 134 6.37 2.11 -12.98
CA ARG A 134 4.93 2.08 -13.30
C ARG A 134 4.62 2.89 -14.56
N ASP A 135 5.55 2.92 -15.52
CA ASP A 135 5.46 3.77 -16.72
C ASP A 135 4.13 3.61 -17.46
N ASP A 136 3.55 2.41 -17.46
CA ASP A 136 2.28 2.12 -18.10
C ASP A 136 1.05 2.43 -17.22
N ILE A 137 1.24 2.74 -15.93
CA ILE A 137 0.13 2.95 -14.97
C ILE A 137 0.27 4.33 -14.30
N LYS A 138 0.08 5.38 -15.09
CA LYS A 138 0.17 6.79 -14.64
C LYS A 138 -1.11 7.21 -13.91
N ILE A 139 -1.28 6.76 -12.67
CA ILE A 139 -2.40 7.15 -11.81
C ILE A 139 -1.94 7.37 -10.37
N ASN A 140 -2.56 8.32 -9.69
CA ASN A 140 -2.39 8.53 -8.27
C ASN A 140 -3.74 8.62 -7.54
N ALA A 141 -3.71 8.41 -6.23
CA ALA A 141 -4.91 8.38 -5.41
C ALA A 141 -5.67 9.72 -5.40
N SER A 142 -4.97 10.85 -5.54
CA SER A 142 -5.62 12.18 -5.57
C SER A 142 -6.46 12.36 -6.82
N THR A 143 -5.96 11.97 -7.99
CA THR A 143 -6.72 11.99 -9.25
C THR A 143 -7.98 11.13 -9.13
N LEU A 144 -7.87 9.93 -8.55
CA LEU A 144 -9.03 9.05 -8.36
C LEU A 144 -10.06 9.63 -7.39
N ARG A 145 -9.61 10.30 -6.31
CA ARG A 145 -10.52 11.01 -5.40
C ARG A 145 -11.26 12.15 -6.11
N ASN A 146 -10.60 12.86 -7.03
CA ASN A 146 -11.26 13.89 -7.83
C ASN A 146 -12.34 13.30 -8.75
N TYR A 147 -12.06 12.20 -9.45
CA TYR A 147 -13.09 11.50 -10.25
C TYR A 147 -14.30 11.09 -9.39
N MET A 148 -14.08 10.62 -8.18
CA MET A 148 -15.17 10.29 -7.25
C MET A 148 -15.96 11.54 -6.84
N LYS A 149 -15.31 12.66 -6.53
CA LYS A 149 -16.00 13.93 -6.20
C LYS A 149 -16.85 14.44 -7.37
N GLU A 150 -16.33 14.32 -8.59
CA GLU A 150 -17.02 14.69 -9.83
C GLU A 150 -18.12 13.71 -10.24
N ASN A 151 -18.30 12.61 -9.49
CA ASN A 151 -19.21 11.50 -9.81
C ASN A 151 -18.88 10.82 -11.15
N ASP A 152 -17.61 10.79 -11.52
CA ASP A 152 -17.14 10.19 -12.77
C ASP A 152 -16.68 8.74 -12.55
N PHE A 153 -17.66 7.85 -12.47
CA PHE A 153 -17.42 6.41 -12.33
C PHE A 153 -16.67 5.85 -13.54
N GLU A 154 -16.95 6.34 -14.75
CA GLU A 154 -16.36 5.80 -15.98
C GLU A 154 -14.85 6.05 -16.07
N ARG A 155 -14.37 7.23 -15.66
CA ARG A 155 -12.92 7.47 -15.56
C ARG A 155 -12.30 6.73 -14.39
N TRP A 156 -12.97 6.72 -13.23
CA TRP A 156 -12.47 6.07 -12.03
C TRP A 156 -12.26 4.55 -12.21
N ARG A 157 -13.25 3.82 -12.77
CA ARG A 157 -13.21 2.36 -12.92
C ARG A 157 -12.07 1.85 -13.82
N LYS A 158 -11.55 2.67 -14.72
CA LYS A 158 -10.41 2.29 -15.59
C LYS A 158 -9.16 1.95 -14.79
N PHE A 159 -8.99 2.56 -13.62
CA PHE A 159 -7.81 2.45 -12.78
C PHE A 159 -8.02 1.63 -11.50
N VAL A 160 -9.21 1.08 -11.32
CA VAL A 160 -9.57 0.31 -10.12
C VAL A 160 -10.03 -1.09 -10.54
N ASN A 161 -9.64 -2.09 -9.75
CA ASN A 161 -10.06 -3.47 -9.97
C ASN A 161 -11.58 -3.60 -9.87
N GLU A 162 -12.19 -4.38 -10.76
CA GLU A 162 -13.64 -4.57 -10.84
C GLU A 162 -14.26 -5.08 -9.53
N LYS A 163 -13.54 -5.91 -8.75
CA LYS A 163 -13.98 -6.37 -7.44
C LYS A 163 -14.29 -5.21 -6.47
N ASN A 164 -13.74 -4.03 -6.72
CA ASN A 164 -13.92 -2.83 -5.89
C ASN A 164 -14.91 -1.82 -6.47
N TRP A 165 -15.47 -2.03 -7.64
CA TRP A 165 -16.38 -1.06 -8.26
C TRP A 165 -17.61 -0.76 -7.41
N GLY A 166 -18.14 -1.76 -6.71
CA GLY A 166 -19.28 -1.58 -5.79
C GLY A 166 -19.02 -0.67 -4.58
N GLU A 167 -17.75 -0.31 -4.31
CA GLU A 167 -17.41 0.61 -3.22
C GLU A 167 -17.39 2.08 -3.64
N PHE A 168 -17.59 2.38 -4.93
CA PHE A 168 -17.51 3.75 -5.48
C PHE A 168 -18.40 4.73 -4.73
N GLU A 169 -19.71 4.46 -4.63
CA GLU A 169 -20.66 5.36 -3.99
C GLU A 169 -20.40 5.55 -2.50
N LYS A 170 -19.98 4.49 -1.81
CA LYS A 170 -19.60 4.57 -0.39
C LYS A 170 -18.40 5.51 -0.21
N MET A 171 -17.35 5.34 -1.01
CA MET A 171 -16.15 6.18 -0.95
C MET A 171 -16.45 7.62 -1.36
N ARG A 172 -17.27 7.82 -2.41
CA ARG A 172 -17.72 9.13 -2.85
C ARG A 172 -18.45 9.89 -1.74
N LYS A 173 -19.40 9.23 -1.06
CA LYS A 173 -20.14 9.83 0.06
C LYS A 173 -19.24 10.25 1.23
N ILE A 174 -18.15 9.57 1.45
CA ILE A 174 -17.14 9.99 2.45
C ILE A 174 -16.44 11.26 1.97
N LEU A 175 -15.96 11.28 0.71
CA LEU A 175 -15.18 12.39 0.16
C LEU A 175 -15.93 13.71 0.05
N ILE A 176 -17.26 13.69 -0.16
CA ILE A 176 -18.06 14.93 -0.25
C ILE A 176 -18.46 15.51 1.10
N LYS A 177 -18.17 14.80 2.21
CA LYS A 177 -18.43 15.26 3.59
C LYS A 177 -17.20 15.88 4.26
N ILE A 178 -16.05 15.78 3.62
CA ILE A 178 -14.74 16.31 4.07
C ILE A 178 -14.41 17.57 3.28
#